data_d8735da4e2c33a764df0744598f61570
#
_entry.id   d8735da4e2c33a764df0744598f61570
#
_cell.length_a   1.000
_cell.length_b   1.000
_cell.length_c   1.000
_cell.angle_alpha   90.00
_cell.angle_beta   90.00
_cell.angle_gamma   90.00
#
_symmetry.space_group_name_H-M   'P 1'
#
loop_
_entity.id
_entity.type
_entity.pdbx_description
1 polymer ?
#
loop_
_entity_poly.entity_id
_entity_poly.type
_entity_poly.pdbx_seq_one_letter_code
_entity_poly.pdbx_strand_id
1 'polypeptide(L)'
;MARRLCIGVNWQGEFDREKVFERVKIADDAGVDACLVAEAWGRDAFTLLTQLAERTNRINLGTGIVNYYSRSPAALAQHFGTLDELSNGRMIIGLGASSANVIEHFHGIDFNPPLARMREVVTIINMLMANQPLEFKGKVFHMERGFTLRFRPVREHIPVYIASFRPAATKVVAQIADGWMPTMIPIQQAKAETDKFLGYVRDAGRDPSQMTVRFLGVTVAKDRERALQASKAGTAFYIARMGDFYYQQLSDMGMADEANAIRRAWKEGGSGAGIAAVTDELSNSLGFIGDVDECRDRLAEEEAAGINLHNVGVSGYSPVEEGKILEQLQK
;
A
#
# COMPACT_ATOMS: atom_id res chain seq x y z
N MET A 1 -0.08 23.03 -6.81
CA MET A 1 -1.20 22.34 -6.14
C MET A 1 -0.70 21.87 -4.79
N ALA A 2 -1.57 21.68 -3.82
CA ALA A 2 -1.16 21.06 -2.56
C ALA A 2 -0.67 19.62 -2.81
N ARG A 3 0.32 19.19 -2.04
CA ARG A 3 0.88 17.84 -2.08
C ARG A 3 -0.15 16.83 -1.61
N ARG A 4 -0.31 15.73 -2.32
CA ARG A 4 -1.24 14.66 -1.92
C ARG A 4 -0.56 13.74 -0.91
N LEU A 5 -1.12 13.67 0.28
CA LEU A 5 -0.58 12.87 1.37
C LEU A 5 -1.45 11.63 1.66
N CYS A 6 -0.82 10.58 2.13
CA CYS A 6 -1.45 9.35 2.57
C CYS A 6 -0.91 8.91 3.92
N ILE A 7 -1.77 8.57 4.85
CA ILE A 7 -1.36 7.89 6.09
C ILE A 7 -1.61 6.40 6.01
N GLY A 8 -0.74 5.60 6.65
CA GLY A 8 -0.92 4.17 6.79
C GLY A 8 -1.42 3.80 8.19
N VAL A 9 -2.34 2.86 8.27
CA VAL A 9 -2.72 2.20 9.52
C VAL A 9 -2.31 0.74 9.45
N ASN A 10 -1.33 0.39 10.30
CA ASN A 10 -0.96 -0.98 10.56
C ASN A 10 -1.46 -1.36 11.96
N TRP A 11 -2.49 -2.19 12.06
CA TRP A 11 -3.11 -2.55 13.32
C TRP A 11 -2.84 -3.99 13.75
N GLN A 12 -1.56 -4.34 13.68
CA GLN A 12 -1.03 -5.58 14.22
C GLN A 12 -0.53 -5.38 15.67
N GLY A 13 -0.42 -6.45 16.42
CA GLY A 13 0.07 -6.42 17.79
C GLY A 13 -0.86 -5.71 18.77
N GLU A 14 -0.30 -4.99 19.74
CA GLU A 14 -1.07 -4.15 20.66
C GLU A 14 -1.73 -2.99 19.91
N PHE A 15 -3.02 -2.78 20.17
CA PHE A 15 -3.84 -1.87 19.40
C PHE A 15 -4.71 -1.03 20.33
N ASP A 16 -4.48 0.28 20.27
CA ASP A 16 -5.34 1.28 20.89
C ASP A 16 -6.27 1.86 19.80
N ARG A 17 -7.49 1.38 19.81
CA ARG A 17 -8.49 1.74 18.79
C ARG A 17 -8.79 3.23 18.79
N GLU A 18 -8.94 3.84 19.96
CA GLU A 18 -9.32 5.25 20.07
C GLU A 18 -8.19 6.16 19.54
N LYS A 19 -6.93 5.82 19.80
CA LYS A 19 -5.79 6.55 19.19
C LYS A 19 -5.75 6.44 17.69
N VAL A 20 -6.10 5.28 17.11
CA VAL A 20 -6.18 5.16 15.65
C VAL A 20 -7.28 6.05 15.09
N PHE A 21 -8.46 6.06 15.71
CA PHE A 21 -9.55 6.93 15.28
C PHE A 21 -9.20 8.41 15.40
N GLU A 22 -8.62 8.81 16.51
CA GLU A 22 -8.15 10.18 16.71
C GLU A 22 -7.14 10.60 15.65
N ARG A 23 -6.14 9.76 15.39
CA ARG A 23 -5.13 10.02 14.36
C ARG A 23 -5.72 10.15 12.95
N VAL A 24 -6.63 9.25 12.55
CA VAL A 24 -7.27 9.32 11.24
C VAL A 24 -8.18 10.54 11.15
N LYS A 25 -8.87 10.92 12.25
CA LYS A 25 -9.69 12.14 12.31
C LYS A 25 -8.84 13.41 12.17
N ILE A 26 -7.67 13.47 12.83
CA ILE A 26 -6.71 14.57 12.66
C ILE A 26 -6.26 14.68 11.19
N ALA A 27 -5.95 13.57 10.56
CA ALA A 27 -5.56 13.56 9.15
C ALA A 27 -6.70 14.00 8.21
N ASP A 28 -7.95 13.59 8.51
CA ASP A 28 -9.16 14.02 7.79
C ASP A 28 -9.35 15.55 7.90
N ASP A 29 -9.22 16.09 9.12
CA ASP A 29 -9.36 17.52 9.40
C ASP A 29 -8.21 18.36 8.79
N ALA A 30 -6.99 17.82 8.78
CA ALA A 30 -5.82 18.43 8.14
C ALA A 30 -5.85 18.36 6.61
N GLY A 31 -6.80 17.67 6.00
CA GLY A 31 -6.95 17.57 4.55
C GLY A 31 -6.03 16.55 3.87
N VAL A 32 -5.57 15.55 4.60
CA VAL A 32 -4.84 14.42 4.02
C VAL A 32 -5.72 13.67 3.02
N ASP A 33 -5.16 13.28 1.87
CA ASP A 33 -5.92 12.70 0.77
C ASP A 33 -6.43 11.29 1.05
N ALA A 34 -5.61 10.43 1.69
CA ALA A 34 -5.96 9.03 1.87
C ALA A 34 -5.46 8.45 3.21
N CYS A 35 -6.22 7.47 3.71
CA CYS A 35 -5.83 6.58 4.78
C CYS A 35 -5.92 5.13 4.28
N LEU A 36 -4.81 4.40 4.30
CA LEU A 36 -4.76 3.02 3.84
C LEU A 36 -4.51 2.06 5.01
N VAL A 37 -5.42 1.09 5.17
CA VAL A 37 -5.35 0.06 6.20
C VAL A 37 -4.70 -1.20 5.65
N ALA A 38 -3.59 -1.63 6.26
CA ALA A 38 -2.88 -2.84 5.85
C ALA A 38 -3.53 -4.09 6.45
N GLU A 39 -3.56 -5.18 5.68
CA GLU A 39 -3.95 -6.52 6.15
C GLU A 39 -2.89 -7.55 5.76
N ALA A 40 -2.47 -8.36 6.73
CA ALA A 40 -1.63 -9.53 6.48
C ALA A 40 -2.23 -10.75 7.22
N TRP A 41 -1.61 -11.21 8.30
CA TRP A 41 -2.14 -12.24 9.20
C TRP A 41 -2.54 -11.67 10.57
N GLY A 42 -2.85 -10.36 10.60
CA GLY A 42 -3.36 -9.64 11.76
C GLY A 42 -4.89 -9.52 11.74
N ARG A 43 -5.37 -8.31 12.09
CA ARG A 43 -6.80 -8.02 12.10
C ARG A 43 -7.32 -7.72 10.69
N ASP A 44 -8.60 -7.99 10.47
CA ASP A 44 -9.33 -7.70 9.23
C ASP A 44 -9.40 -6.19 8.95
N ALA A 45 -9.03 -5.79 7.74
CA ALA A 45 -9.01 -4.38 7.33
C ALA A 45 -10.42 -3.79 7.17
N PHE A 46 -11.38 -4.56 6.66
CA PHE A 46 -12.73 -4.08 6.37
C PHE A 46 -13.50 -3.69 7.63
N THR A 47 -13.29 -4.44 8.73
CA THR A 47 -13.88 -4.13 10.04
C THR A 47 -13.44 -2.75 10.56
N LEU A 48 -12.18 -2.39 10.38
CA LEU A 48 -11.68 -1.06 10.74
C LEU A 48 -12.17 0.01 9.77
N LEU A 49 -12.10 -0.27 8.46
CA LEU A 49 -12.54 0.66 7.43
C LEU A 49 -14.01 1.05 7.57
N THR A 50 -14.88 0.13 8.00
CA THR A 50 -16.28 0.44 8.32
C THR A 50 -16.39 1.51 9.40
N GLN A 51 -15.63 1.36 10.48
CA GLN A 51 -15.65 2.34 11.57
C GLN A 51 -15.03 3.69 11.16
N LEU A 52 -14.00 3.68 10.31
CA LEU A 52 -13.40 4.90 9.78
C LEU A 52 -14.34 5.62 8.80
N ALA A 53 -15.10 4.89 7.98
CA ALA A 53 -16.08 5.47 7.06
C ALA A 53 -17.13 6.32 7.78
N GLU A 54 -17.59 5.84 8.94
CA GLU A 54 -18.56 6.51 9.81
C GLU A 54 -17.99 7.74 10.56
N ARG A 55 -16.67 7.77 10.77
CA ARG A 55 -16.00 8.78 11.65
C ARG A 55 -15.25 9.86 10.87
N THR A 56 -15.16 9.76 9.57
CA THR A 56 -14.45 10.70 8.69
C THR A 56 -15.35 11.24 7.60
N ASN A 57 -15.01 12.39 7.03
CA ASN A 57 -15.88 13.06 6.06
C ASN A 57 -15.24 13.33 4.70
N ARG A 58 -13.91 13.43 4.63
CA ARG A 58 -13.18 13.89 3.43
C ARG A 58 -12.11 12.93 2.97
N ILE A 59 -11.33 12.37 3.91
CA ILE A 59 -10.21 11.48 3.60
C ILE A 59 -10.70 10.24 2.86
N ASN A 60 -10.02 9.90 1.76
CA ASN A 60 -10.28 8.65 1.08
C ASN A 60 -9.79 7.49 1.95
N LEU A 61 -10.56 6.42 1.97
CA LEU A 61 -10.28 5.23 2.78
C LEU A 61 -9.99 4.05 1.86
N GLY A 62 -9.02 3.24 2.21
CA GLY A 62 -8.73 2.08 1.38
C GLY A 62 -7.88 1.04 2.09
N THR A 63 -7.59 -0.03 1.39
CA THR A 63 -6.68 -1.07 1.85
C THR A 63 -5.27 -0.81 1.34
N GLY A 64 -4.28 -1.05 2.16
CA GLY A 64 -2.87 -0.86 1.78
C GLY A 64 -1.96 -2.00 2.18
N ILE A 65 -2.26 -3.20 1.74
CA ILE A 65 -3.23 -3.82 0.81
C ILE A 65 -4.02 -4.94 1.49
N VAL A 66 -5.06 -5.47 0.83
CA VAL A 66 -5.58 -6.82 1.08
C VAL A 66 -5.15 -7.75 -0.04
N ASN A 67 -4.96 -9.03 0.28
CA ASN A 67 -4.61 -9.99 -0.74
C ASN A 67 -5.85 -10.38 -1.58
N TYR A 68 -5.63 -10.65 -2.86
CA TYR A 68 -6.70 -11.05 -3.79
C TYR A 68 -6.93 -12.58 -3.85
N TYR A 69 -6.52 -13.31 -2.80
CA TYR A 69 -6.71 -14.76 -2.67
C TYR A 69 -7.74 -15.14 -1.63
N SER A 70 -7.67 -14.55 -0.44
CA SER A 70 -8.44 -14.97 0.74
C SER A 70 -9.94 -14.67 0.65
N ARG A 71 -10.34 -13.83 -0.32
CA ARG A 71 -11.74 -13.52 -0.60
C ARG A 71 -12.04 -13.71 -2.08
N SER A 72 -13.25 -14.19 -2.41
CA SER A 72 -13.67 -14.25 -3.81
C SER A 72 -13.76 -12.84 -4.41
N PRO A 73 -13.61 -12.69 -5.76
CA PRO A 73 -13.78 -11.39 -6.41
C PRO A 73 -15.15 -10.75 -6.13
N ALA A 74 -16.21 -11.57 -6.07
CA ALA A 74 -17.55 -11.11 -5.74
C ALA A 74 -17.65 -10.61 -4.28
N ALA A 75 -17.03 -11.31 -3.32
CA ALA A 75 -16.97 -10.84 -1.94
C ALA A 75 -16.18 -9.52 -1.82
N LEU A 76 -15.07 -9.38 -2.55
CA LEU A 76 -14.33 -8.10 -2.59
C LEU A 76 -15.18 -6.97 -3.17
N ALA A 77 -15.92 -7.24 -4.26
CA ALA A 77 -16.85 -6.27 -4.83
C ALA A 77 -17.95 -5.86 -3.83
N GLN A 78 -18.53 -6.82 -3.09
CA GLN A 78 -19.51 -6.53 -2.04
C GLN A 78 -18.90 -5.67 -0.92
N HIS A 79 -17.72 -6.03 -0.41
CA HIS A 79 -17.05 -5.27 0.64
C HIS A 79 -16.76 -3.83 0.20
N PHE A 80 -16.09 -3.65 -0.94
CA PHE A 80 -15.73 -2.31 -1.41
C PHE A 80 -16.94 -1.48 -1.83
N GLY A 81 -17.94 -2.09 -2.49
CA GLY A 81 -19.14 -1.40 -2.88
C GLY A 81 -19.98 -0.93 -1.69
N THR A 82 -20.12 -1.78 -0.65
CA THR A 82 -20.80 -1.40 0.60
C THR A 82 -20.04 -0.30 1.36
N LEU A 83 -18.70 -0.42 1.47
CA LEU A 83 -17.89 0.61 2.10
C LEU A 83 -17.86 1.91 1.32
N ASP A 84 -17.94 1.84 0.00
CA ASP A 84 -18.05 3.04 -0.86
C ASP A 84 -19.37 3.79 -0.60
N GLU A 85 -20.47 3.06 -0.42
CA GLU A 85 -21.76 3.62 -0.02
C GLU A 85 -21.68 4.27 1.37
N LEU A 86 -21.17 3.54 2.38
CA LEU A 86 -21.03 4.04 3.75
C LEU A 86 -20.10 5.27 3.86
N SER A 87 -19.10 5.34 3.00
CA SER A 87 -18.13 6.45 2.98
C SER A 87 -18.53 7.60 2.04
N ASN A 88 -19.69 7.54 1.36
CA ASN A 88 -20.11 8.50 0.33
C ASN A 88 -19.10 8.64 -0.82
N GLY A 89 -18.66 7.50 -1.39
CA GLY A 89 -17.83 7.48 -2.58
C GLY A 89 -16.34 7.74 -2.32
N ARG A 90 -15.81 7.42 -1.12
CA ARG A 90 -14.41 7.68 -0.75
C ARG A 90 -13.51 6.44 -0.71
N MET A 91 -13.96 5.29 -1.20
CA MET A 91 -13.13 4.07 -1.16
C MET A 91 -12.04 4.04 -2.23
N ILE A 92 -10.94 3.40 -1.88
CA ILE A 92 -9.84 2.98 -2.76
C ILE A 92 -9.63 1.47 -2.57
N ILE A 93 -9.60 0.73 -3.66
CA ILE A 93 -9.34 -0.70 -3.67
C ILE A 93 -7.83 -0.93 -3.73
N GLY A 94 -7.21 -1.26 -2.62
CA GLY A 94 -5.79 -1.59 -2.57
C GLY A 94 -5.55 -3.10 -2.55
N LEU A 95 -4.97 -3.66 -3.59
CA LEU A 95 -4.77 -5.10 -3.77
C LEU A 95 -3.30 -5.48 -3.90
N GLY A 96 -2.99 -6.71 -3.51
CA GLY A 96 -1.67 -7.31 -3.72
C GLY A 96 -1.71 -8.83 -3.69
N ALA A 97 -0.62 -9.47 -4.11
CA ALA A 97 -0.52 -10.92 -4.06
C ALA A 97 -0.26 -11.46 -2.65
N SER A 98 0.31 -10.66 -1.75
CA SER A 98 0.99 -11.15 -0.57
C SER A 98 2.18 -12.07 -0.95
N SER A 99 2.65 -12.92 -0.05
CA SER A 99 3.67 -13.93 -0.36
C SER A 99 3.05 -15.32 -0.48
N ALA A 100 3.67 -16.19 -1.28
CA ALA A 100 3.24 -17.59 -1.37
C ALA A 100 3.16 -18.25 0.02
N ASN A 101 4.15 -17.95 0.89
CA ASN A 101 4.17 -18.48 2.25
C ASN A 101 2.90 -18.11 3.06
N VAL A 102 2.43 -16.88 2.96
CA VAL A 102 1.20 -16.44 3.65
C VAL A 102 -0.03 -17.06 3.00
N ILE A 103 -0.10 -17.06 1.67
CA ILE A 103 -1.28 -17.55 0.96
C ILE A 103 -1.44 -19.08 1.13
N GLU A 104 -0.35 -19.84 1.02
CA GLU A 104 -0.41 -21.30 1.10
C GLU A 104 -0.50 -21.81 2.54
N HIS A 105 0.25 -21.23 3.48
CA HIS A 105 0.36 -21.77 4.84
C HIS A 105 -0.53 -21.09 5.87
N PHE A 106 -0.99 -19.87 5.63
CA PHE A 106 -1.94 -19.21 6.51
C PHE A 106 -3.38 -19.28 5.98
N HIS A 107 -3.56 -19.06 4.67
CA HIS A 107 -4.88 -19.11 4.04
C HIS A 107 -5.24 -20.50 3.45
N GLY A 108 -4.28 -21.39 3.25
CA GLY A 108 -4.52 -22.72 2.68
C GLY A 108 -4.95 -22.71 1.21
N ILE A 109 -4.50 -21.70 0.44
CA ILE A 109 -4.90 -21.48 -0.95
C ILE A 109 -3.67 -21.59 -1.84
N ASP A 110 -3.78 -22.29 -2.99
CA ASP A 110 -2.71 -22.37 -3.99
C ASP A 110 -2.39 -20.96 -4.54
N PHE A 111 -1.12 -20.60 -4.48
CA PHE A 111 -0.65 -19.29 -4.94
C PHE A 111 -0.70 -19.12 -6.46
N ASN A 112 -0.69 -20.20 -7.24
CA ASN A 112 -0.63 -20.13 -8.71
C ASN A 112 -2.05 -20.13 -9.35
N PRO A 113 -2.23 -19.40 -10.48
CA PRO A 113 -1.33 -18.47 -11.15
C PRO A 113 -1.58 -17.02 -10.74
N PRO A 114 -0.61 -16.30 -10.11
CA PRO A 114 -0.84 -14.98 -9.49
C PRO A 114 -1.23 -13.89 -10.50
N LEU A 115 -0.62 -13.83 -11.67
CA LEU A 115 -0.90 -12.75 -12.65
C LEU A 115 -2.28 -12.89 -13.30
N ALA A 116 -2.69 -14.12 -13.63
CA ALA A 116 -4.02 -14.36 -14.17
C ALA A 116 -5.07 -14.02 -13.11
N ARG A 117 -4.89 -14.49 -11.87
CA ARG A 117 -5.79 -14.17 -10.75
C ARG A 117 -5.92 -12.67 -10.52
N MET A 118 -4.80 -11.92 -10.49
CA MET A 118 -4.82 -10.46 -10.32
C MET A 118 -5.69 -9.78 -11.37
N ARG A 119 -5.48 -10.11 -12.66
CA ARG A 119 -6.24 -9.56 -13.78
C ARG A 119 -7.73 -9.90 -13.66
N GLU A 120 -8.04 -11.15 -13.42
CA GLU A 120 -9.42 -11.63 -13.35
C GLU A 120 -10.18 -11.05 -12.15
N VAL A 121 -9.55 -10.96 -10.99
CA VAL A 121 -10.15 -10.33 -9.80
C VAL A 121 -10.52 -8.88 -10.08
N VAL A 122 -9.62 -8.07 -10.64
CA VAL A 122 -9.90 -6.67 -10.97
C VAL A 122 -11.01 -6.56 -12.01
N THR A 123 -10.97 -7.40 -13.05
CA THR A 123 -12.01 -7.40 -14.09
C THR A 123 -13.39 -7.71 -13.49
N ILE A 124 -13.50 -8.74 -12.66
CA ILE A 124 -14.77 -9.15 -12.04
C ILE A 124 -15.29 -8.08 -11.08
N ILE A 125 -14.40 -7.47 -10.27
CA ILE A 125 -14.80 -6.35 -9.41
C ILE A 125 -15.36 -5.20 -10.25
N ASN A 126 -14.70 -4.79 -11.31
CA ASN A 126 -15.15 -3.70 -12.18
C ASN A 126 -16.48 -4.02 -12.88
N MET A 127 -16.68 -5.26 -13.35
CA MET A 127 -17.97 -5.69 -13.90
C MET A 127 -19.11 -5.53 -12.89
N LEU A 128 -18.89 -5.97 -11.66
CA LEU A 128 -19.90 -5.88 -10.59
C LEU A 128 -20.15 -4.44 -10.14
N MET A 129 -19.11 -3.60 -10.04
CA MET A 129 -19.26 -2.17 -9.73
C MET A 129 -20.06 -1.45 -10.81
N ALA A 130 -19.81 -1.74 -12.09
CA ALA A 130 -20.59 -1.22 -13.23
C ALA A 130 -21.99 -1.87 -13.37
N ASN A 131 -22.42 -2.68 -12.40
CA ASN A 131 -23.68 -3.42 -12.39
C ASN A 131 -23.90 -4.28 -13.66
N GLN A 132 -22.83 -4.76 -14.26
CA GLN A 132 -22.89 -5.65 -15.41
C GLN A 132 -23.20 -7.08 -14.95
N PRO A 133 -23.99 -7.87 -15.72
CA PRO A 133 -24.16 -9.29 -15.44
C PRO A 133 -22.81 -10.01 -15.41
N LEU A 134 -22.60 -10.78 -14.36
CA LEU A 134 -21.35 -11.53 -14.16
C LEU A 134 -21.37 -12.79 -15.03
N GLU A 135 -20.93 -12.63 -16.26
CA GLU A 135 -20.65 -13.71 -17.22
C GLU A 135 -19.17 -13.66 -17.57
N PHE A 136 -18.37 -14.42 -16.83
CA PHE A 136 -16.91 -14.38 -16.90
C PHE A 136 -16.32 -15.78 -17.01
N LYS A 137 -15.48 -15.99 -18.03
CA LYS A 137 -14.74 -17.23 -18.25
C LYS A 137 -13.25 -16.93 -18.37
N GLY A 138 -12.54 -17.11 -17.28
CA GLY A 138 -11.10 -16.88 -17.18
C GLY A 138 -10.31 -18.19 -16.99
N LYS A 139 -9.04 -18.03 -16.67
CA LYS A 139 -8.15 -19.13 -16.32
C LYS A 139 -8.36 -19.63 -14.87
N VAL A 140 -8.77 -18.72 -13.97
CA VAL A 140 -8.94 -18.96 -12.53
C VAL A 140 -10.41 -18.99 -12.14
N PHE A 141 -11.22 -18.11 -12.69
CA PHE A 141 -12.63 -17.95 -12.32
C PHE A 141 -13.55 -18.26 -13.51
N HIS A 142 -14.62 -19.01 -13.22
CA HIS A 142 -15.72 -19.28 -14.14
C HIS A 142 -17.02 -18.91 -13.47
N MET A 143 -17.73 -17.89 -13.99
CA MET A 143 -18.96 -17.33 -13.43
C MET A 143 -19.92 -17.06 -14.56
N GLU A 144 -20.95 -17.92 -14.75
CA GLU A 144 -21.72 -18.01 -15.99
C GLU A 144 -23.23 -17.78 -15.82
N ARG A 145 -23.70 -17.25 -14.65
CA ARG A 145 -25.15 -17.10 -14.41
C ARG A 145 -25.67 -15.68 -14.32
N GLY A 146 -24.89 -14.70 -14.78
CA GLY A 146 -25.33 -13.32 -14.87
C GLY A 146 -25.70 -12.65 -13.55
N PHE A 147 -25.11 -13.06 -12.41
CA PHE A 147 -25.34 -12.40 -11.13
C PHE A 147 -24.91 -10.93 -11.21
N THR A 148 -25.69 -10.04 -10.58
CA THR A 148 -25.32 -8.64 -10.31
C THR A 148 -25.37 -8.38 -8.82
N LEU A 149 -24.82 -7.27 -8.37
CA LEU A 149 -25.02 -6.82 -7.00
C LEU A 149 -26.50 -6.46 -6.79
N ARG A 150 -27.07 -6.85 -5.62
CA ARG A 150 -28.47 -6.53 -5.28
C ARG A 150 -28.63 -5.13 -4.64
N PHE A 151 -27.66 -4.27 -4.87
CA PHE A 151 -27.68 -2.84 -4.58
C PHE A 151 -26.95 -2.12 -5.74
N ARG A 152 -27.23 -0.85 -5.93
CA ARG A 152 -26.55 -0.06 -6.94
C ARG A 152 -25.33 0.61 -6.30
N PRO A 153 -24.10 0.31 -6.77
CA PRO A 153 -22.91 0.99 -6.29
C PRO A 153 -23.00 2.51 -6.49
N VAL A 154 -22.44 3.28 -5.57
CA VAL A 154 -22.39 4.75 -5.63
C VAL A 154 -21.56 5.21 -6.82
N ARG A 155 -20.49 4.48 -7.12
CA ARG A 155 -19.64 4.71 -8.29
C ARG A 155 -19.57 3.43 -9.14
N GLU A 156 -19.62 3.59 -10.45
CA GLU A 156 -19.46 2.49 -11.40
C GLU A 156 -18.01 1.97 -11.45
N HIS A 157 -17.07 2.77 -10.92
CA HIS A 157 -15.65 2.42 -10.78
C HIS A 157 -15.06 2.99 -9.48
N ILE A 158 -14.50 2.13 -8.66
CA ILE A 158 -13.72 2.51 -7.49
C ILE A 158 -12.23 2.41 -7.87
N PRO A 159 -11.39 3.43 -7.64
CA PRO A 159 -9.98 3.39 -8.01
C PRO A 159 -9.26 2.17 -7.44
N VAL A 160 -8.56 1.43 -8.30
CA VAL A 160 -7.81 0.21 -7.96
C VAL A 160 -6.32 0.50 -7.94
N TYR A 161 -5.70 0.37 -6.77
CA TYR A 161 -4.26 0.48 -6.59
C TYR A 161 -3.66 -0.89 -6.31
N ILE A 162 -2.59 -1.26 -7.01
CA ILE A 162 -2.01 -2.60 -6.89
C ILE A 162 -0.55 -2.55 -6.45
N ALA A 163 -0.25 -3.31 -5.38
CA ALA A 163 1.11 -3.55 -4.95
C ALA A 163 1.76 -4.61 -5.83
N SER A 164 2.80 -4.22 -6.56
CA SER A 164 3.61 -5.11 -7.38
C SER A 164 4.98 -4.49 -7.64
N PHE A 165 5.97 -5.35 -7.95
CA PHE A 165 7.30 -4.89 -8.31
C PHE A 165 7.88 -5.69 -9.50
N ARG A 166 7.66 -7.00 -9.58
CA ARG A 166 8.20 -7.82 -10.67
C ARG A 166 7.73 -7.31 -12.04
N PRO A 167 8.61 -7.19 -13.06
CA PRO A 167 8.29 -6.56 -14.34
C PRO A 167 7.03 -7.11 -15.02
N ALA A 168 6.83 -8.44 -14.96
CA ALA A 168 5.64 -9.07 -15.53
C ALA A 168 4.35 -8.64 -14.82
N ALA A 169 4.38 -8.51 -13.46
CA ALA A 169 3.24 -8.03 -12.69
C ALA A 169 3.01 -6.53 -12.92
N THR A 170 4.07 -5.72 -12.92
CA THR A 170 3.98 -4.28 -13.14
C THR A 170 3.40 -3.92 -14.52
N LYS A 171 3.73 -4.70 -15.56
CA LYS A 171 3.08 -4.57 -16.87
C LYS A 171 1.57 -4.85 -16.84
N VAL A 172 1.14 -5.85 -16.05
CA VAL A 172 -0.29 -6.11 -15.87
C VAL A 172 -0.95 -4.97 -15.11
N VAL A 173 -0.32 -4.46 -14.03
CA VAL A 173 -0.82 -3.31 -13.26
C VAL A 173 -1.02 -2.09 -14.16
N ALA A 174 -0.06 -1.77 -15.01
CA ALA A 174 -0.15 -0.68 -15.97
C ALA A 174 -1.35 -0.78 -16.93
N GLN A 175 -1.85 -1.98 -17.17
CA GLN A 175 -3.02 -2.22 -18.04
C GLN A 175 -4.36 -2.10 -17.32
N ILE A 176 -4.43 -2.45 -16.03
CA ILE A 176 -5.70 -2.70 -15.34
C ILE A 176 -5.95 -1.82 -14.10
N ALA A 177 -4.92 -1.18 -13.54
CA ALA A 177 -5.03 -0.44 -12.29
C ALA A 177 -5.02 1.08 -12.51
N ASP A 178 -5.52 1.83 -11.52
CA ASP A 178 -5.48 3.29 -11.47
C ASP A 178 -4.29 3.81 -10.65
N GLY A 179 -3.63 2.92 -9.91
CA GLY A 179 -2.44 3.24 -9.15
C GLY A 179 -1.49 2.07 -8.94
N TRP A 180 -0.25 2.41 -8.75
CA TRP A 180 0.84 1.49 -8.46
C TRP A 180 1.42 1.77 -7.08
N MET A 181 1.48 0.74 -6.24
CA MET A 181 1.96 0.82 -4.87
C MET A 181 3.08 -0.21 -4.60
N PRO A 182 4.26 -0.06 -5.21
CA PRO A 182 5.40 -0.91 -4.86
C PRO A 182 5.89 -0.59 -3.45
N THR A 183 6.75 -1.45 -2.92
CA THR A 183 7.46 -1.22 -1.66
C THR A 183 8.90 -1.65 -1.78
N MET A 184 9.76 -1.22 -0.85
CA MET A 184 11.18 -1.56 -0.80
C MET A 184 11.94 -1.15 -2.09
N ILE A 185 11.60 0.01 -2.66
CA ILE A 185 12.37 0.66 -3.72
C ILE A 185 13.12 1.82 -3.07
N PRO A 186 14.46 1.83 -3.12
CA PRO A 186 15.24 2.97 -2.61
C PRO A 186 15.01 4.25 -3.41
N ILE A 187 15.13 5.40 -2.76
CA ILE A 187 14.90 6.70 -3.42
C ILE A 187 15.80 6.89 -4.65
N GLN A 188 17.04 6.38 -4.62
CA GLN A 188 17.97 6.44 -5.74
C GLN A 188 17.48 5.72 -7.00
N GLN A 189 16.60 4.73 -6.84
CA GLN A 189 15.99 3.95 -7.92
C GLN A 189 14.56 4.43 -8.27
N ALA A 190 13.98 5.29 -7.43
CA ALA A 190 12.57 5.67 -7.51
C ALA A 190 12.20 6.25 -8.89
N LYS A 191 13.02 7.18 -9.40
CA LYS A 191 12.75 7.79 -10.72
C LYS A 191 12.81 6.78 -11.85
N ALA A 192 13.83 5.93 -11.87
CA ALA A 192 14.01 4.94 -12.94
C ALA A 192 12.85 3.93 -12.96
N GLU A 193 12.42 3.45 -11.79
CA GLU A 193 11.31 2.50 -11.69
C GLU A 193 9.96 3.16 -11.98
N THR A 194 9.76 4.42 -11.60
CA THR A 194 8.55 5.19 -11.96
C THR A 194 8.49 5.43 -13.47
N ASP A 195 9.56 5.91 -14.08
CA ASP A 195 9.61 6.14 -15.53
C ASP A 195 9.33 4.86 -16.33
N LYS A 196 9.87 3.73 -15.87
CA LYS A 196 9.63 2.41 -16.44
C LYS A 196 8.17 1.99 -16.31
N PHE A 197 7.55 2.17 -15.14
CA PHE A 197 6.13 1.89 -14.94
C PHE A 197 5.25 2.76 -15.84
N LEU A 198 5.50 4.07 -15.87
CA LEU A 198 4.75 5.00 -16.73
C LEU A 198 4.99 4.72 -18.23
N GLY A 199 6.14 4.15 -18.59
CA GLY A 199 6.39 3.57 -19.91
C GLY A 199 5.41 2.44 -20.24
N TYR A 200 5.23 1.47 -19.34
CA TYR A 200 4.25 0.40 -19.52
C TYR A 200 2.81 0.90 -19.59
N VAL A 201 2.47 2.00 -18.91
CA VAL A 201 1.14 2.65 -19.01
C VAL A 201 0.93 3.20 -20.43
N ARG A 202 1.93 3.91 -20.98
CA ARG A 202 1.89 4.39 -22.38
C ARG A 202 1.77 3.25 -23.38
N ASP A 203 2.57 2.18 -23.20
CA ASP A 203 2.53 1.00 -24.06
C ASP A 203 1.17 0.28 -24.03
N ALA A 204 0.43 0.42 -22.91
CA ALA A 204 -0.95 -0.07 -22.76
C ALA A 204 -1.99 0.88 -23.37
N GLY A 205 -1.59 1.99 -24.00
CA GLY A 205 -2.50 2.99 -24.59
C GLY A 205 -3.23 3.85 -23.56
N ARG A 206 -2.72 3.94 -22.32
CA ARG A 206 -3.33 4.72 -21.24
C ARG A 206 -2.55 6.01 -20.97
N ASP A 207 -3.22 6.99 -20.39
CA ASP A 207 -2.61 8.27 -20.02
C ASP A 207 -1.84 8.13 -18.69
N PRO A 208 -0.49 8.31 -18.68
CA PRO A 208 0.30 8.25 -17.47
C PRO A 208 -0.06 9.32 -16.42
N SER A 209 -0.62 10.46 -16.84
CA SER A 209 -1.00 11.55 -15.93
C SER A 209 -2.16 11.19 -15.01
N GLN A 210 -2.93 10.17 -15.37
CA GLN A 210 -4.05 9.65 -14.58
C GLN A 210 -3.62 8.60 -13.54
N MET A 211 -2.34 8.20 -13.57
CA MET A 211 -1.87 7.16 -12.67
C MET A 211 -1.47 7.72 -11.31
N THR A 212 -1.95 7.07 -10.25
CA THR A 212 -1.40 7.29 -8.91
C THR A 212 -0.18 6.41 -8.70
N VAL A 213 0.94 7.04 -8.32
CA VAL A 213 2.18 6.35 -7.94
C VAL A 213 2.44 6.63 -6.46
N ARG A 214 2.45 5.57 -5.65
CA ARG A 214 2.62 5.66 -4.21
C ARG A 214 3.60 4.62 -3.70
N PHE A 215 4.74 5.05 -3.26
CA PHE A 215 5.70 4.27 -2.49
C PHE A 215 6.65 5.22 -1.76
N LEU A 216 7.60 4.69 -0.99
CA LEU A 216 8.41 5.49 -0.08
C LEU A 216 7.54 6.24 0.94
N GLY A 217 8.10 7.29 1.48
CA GLY A 217 7.44 8.20 2.39
C GLY A 217 8.36 8.72 3.48
N VAL A 218 7.82 9.64 4.24
CA VAL A 218 8.56 10.31 5.30
C VAL A 218 7.89 10.11 6.66
N THR A 219 8.68 10.20 7.72
CA THR A 219 8.18 10.26 9.10
C THR A 219 8.79 11.45 9.82
N VAL A 220 7.95 12.41 10.18
CA VAL A 220 8.35 13.49 11.09
C VAL A 220 8.37 12.93 12.50
N ALA A 221 9.55 12.87 13.11
CA ALA A 221 9.72 12.22 14.40
C ALA A 221 10.36 13.16 15.44
N LYS A 222 9.71 13.27 16.61
CA LYS A 222 10.25 14.00 17.76
C LYS A 222 11.46 13.27 18.38
N ASP A 223 11.40 11.94 18.39
CA ASP A 223 12.49 11.04 18.77
C ASP A 223 12.93 10.29 17.51
N ARG A 224 13.93 10.88 16.82
CA ARG A 224 14.46 10.37 15.55
C ARG A 224 15.11 8.98 15.70
N GLU A 225 15.83 8.76 16.79
CA GLU A 225 16.52 7.49 17.02
C GLU A 225 15.52 6.34 17.20
N ARG A 226 14.51 6.55 18.03
CA ARG A 226 13.44 5.56 18.24
C ARG A 226 12.68 5.27 16.94
N ALA A 227 12.37 6.28 16.14
CA ALA A 227 11.70 6.12 14.88
C ALA A 227 12.57 5.36 13.86
N LEU A 228 13.87 5.63 13.83
CA LEU A 228 14.83 4.95 12.98
C LEU A 228 14.96 3.47 13.37
N GLN A 229 15.02 3.15 14.65
CA GLN A 229 15.04 1.76 15.12
C GLN A 229 13.78 1.00 14.71
N ALA A 230 12.60 1.63 14.78
CA ALA A 230 11.35 1.03 14.32
C ALA A 230 11.36 0.77 12.79
N SER A 231 11.88 1.71 12.00
CA SER A 231 12.05 1.55 10.55
C SER A 231 13.00 0.41 10.21
N LYS A 232 14.18 0.34 10.87
CA LYS A 232 15.13 -0.75 10.71
C LYS A 232 14.53 -2.11 11.06
N ALA A 233 13.71 -2.18 12.11
CA ALA A 233 13.03 -3.41 12.49
C ALA A 233 12.07 -3.90 11.39
N GLY A 234 11.32 -3.01 10.77
CA GLY A 234 10.49 -3.30 9.61
C GLY A 234 11.31 -3.82 8.43
N THR A 235 12.36 -3.10 8.05
CA THR A 235 13.26 -3.47 6.95
C THR A 235 13.89 -4.85 7.16
N ALA A 236 14.46 -5.09 8.35
CA ALA A 236 15.07 -6.38 8.68
C ALA A 236 14.05 -7.54 8.60
N PHE A 237 12.83 -7.31 9.11
CA PHE A 237 11.76 -8.31 9.05
C PHE A 237 11.38 -8.67 7.61
N TYR A 238 11.19 -7.68 6.75
CA TYR A 238 10.85 -7.91 5.33
C TYR A 238 11.95 -8.71 4.61
N ILE A 239 13.22 -8.35 4.81
CA ILE A 239 14.36 -9.02 4.15
C ILE A 239 14.58 -10.42 4.69
N ALA A 240 14.44 -10.64 6.01
CA ALA A 240 14.80 -11.90 6.64
C ALA A 240 13.63 -12.91 6.76
N ARG A 241 12.35 -12.44 6.83
CA ARG A 241 11.21 -13.27 7.21
C ARG A 241 10.08 -13.35 6.18
N MET A 242 9.98 -12.38 5.25
CA MET A 242 8.91 -12.35 4.25
C MET A 242 9.21 -13.16 2.99
N GLY A 243 10.07 -14.17 3.08
CA GLY A 243 10.50 -15.01 1.98
C GLY A 243 11.60 -14.35 1.14
N ASP A 244 11.82 -14.86 -0.07
CA ASP A 244 12.93 -14.40 -0.92
C ASP A 244 12.60 -13.16 -1.75
N PHE A 245 11.34 -12.77 -1.81
CA PHE A 245 10.88 -11.71 -2.71
C PHE A 245 11.60 -10.37 -2.47
N TYR A 246 11.54 -9.85 -1.25
CA TYR A 246 12.13 -8.55 -0.92
C TYR A 246 13.66 -8.58 -0.88
N TYR A 247 14.22 -9.69 -0.44
CA TYR A 247 15.65 -9.93 -0.51
C TYR A 247 16.15 -9.88 -1.96
N GLN A 248 15.51 -10.60 -2.87
CA GLN A 248 15.87 -10.61 -4.28
C GLN A 248 15.68 -9.23 -4.92
N GLN A 249 14.59 -8.53 -4.54
CA GLN A 249 14.32 -7.18 -5.03
C GLN A 249 15.46 -6.21 -4.70
N LEU A 250 15.92 -6.16 -3.45
CA LEU A 250 17.04 -5.30 -3.07
C LEU A 250 18.36 -5.73 -3.73
N SER A 251 18.57 -7.04 -3.85
CA SER A 251 19.75 -7.58 -4.53
C SER A 251 19.77 -7.18 -6.02
N ASP A 252 18.64 -7.27 -6.71
CA ASP A 252 18.50 -6.87 -8.12
C ASP A 252 18.70 -5.34 -8.29
N MET A 253 18.51 -4.56 -7.23
CA MET A 253 18.76 -3.12 -7.17
C MET A 253 20.17 -2.72 -6.76
N GLY A 254 21.11 -3.67 -6.68
CA GLY A 254 22.51 -3.44 -6.35
C GLY A 254 22.83 -3.41 -4.84
N MET A 255 21.90 -3.81 -3.99
CA MET A 255 22.04 -3.86 -2.52
C MET A 255 22.16 -5.30 -1.99
N ALA A 256 22.81 -6.16 -2.76
CA ALA A 256 22.95 -7.58 -2.42
C ALA A 256 23.78 -7.79 -1.13
N ASP A 257 24.81 -6.98 -0.92
CA ASP A 257 25.69 -7.11 0.25
C ASP A 257 24.95 -6.76 1.54
N GLU A 258 24.16 -5.68 1.55
CA GLU A 258 23.33 -5.28 2.68
C GLU A 258 22.24 -6.33 2.96
N ALA A 259 21.55 -6.80 1.92
CA ALA A 259 20.52 -7.81 2.07
C ALA A 259 21.08 -9.12 2.62
N ASN A 260 22.28 -9.54 2.17
CA ASN A 260 23.00 -10.69 2.68
C ASN A 260 23.43 -10.51 4.14
N ALA A 261 23.96 -9.33 4.48
CA ALA A 261 24.38 -9.02 5.85
C ALA A 261 23.20 -9.12 6.83
N ILE A 262 22.05 -8.54 6.47
CA ILE A 262 20.84 -8.59 7.29
C ILE A 262 20.33 -10.02 7.48
N ARG A 263 20.27 -10.84 6.41
CA ARG A 263 19.83 -12.24 6.50
C ARG A 263 20.76 -13.08 7.36
N ARG A 264 22.06 -12.93 7.17
CA ARG A 264 23.08 -13.64 7.95
C ARG A 264 22.99 -13.28 9.43
N ALA A 265 22.99 -11.98 9.75
CA ALA A 265 22.87 -11.49 11.12
C ALA A 265 21.59 -12.00 11.80
N TRP A 266 20.45 -11.97 11.09
CA TRP A 266 19.19 -12.51 11.62
C TRP A 266 19.27 -14.01 11.89
N LYS A 267 19.88 -14.78 11.00
CA LYS A 267 20.03 -16.23 11.14
C LYS A 267 20.92 -16.61 12.33
N GLU A 268 22.01 -15.86 12.54
CA GLU A 268 23.04 -16.15 13.54
C GLU A 268 22.67 -15.60 14.94
N GLY A 269 22.09 -14.40 15.02
CA GLY A 269 21.85 -13.68 16.26
C GLY A 269 20.38 -13.25 16.50
N GLY A 270 19.44 -13.72 15.67
CA GLY A 270 18.03 -13.41 15.81
C GLY A 270 17.65 -12.00 15.37
N SER A 271 16.43 -11.57 15.76
CA SER A 271 15.86 -10.28 15.31
C SER A 271 16.73 -9.07 15.69
N GLY A 272 17.30 -9.04 16.90
CA GLY A 272 18.13 -7.93 17.36
C GLY A 272 19.38 -7.74 16.49
N ALA A 273 20.09 -8.83 16.15
CA ALA A 273 21.24 -8.78 15.26
C ALA A 273 20.85 -8.39 13.83
N GLY A 274 19.72 -8.90 13.32
CA GLY A 274 19.20 -8.52 12.01
C GLY A 274 18.86 -7.03 11.91
N ILE A 275 18.26 -6.47 12.96
CA ILE A 275 17.92 -5.03 13.05
C ILE A 275 19.21 -4.19 13.08
N ALA A 276 20.19 -4.60 13.87
CA ALA A 276 21.48 -3.90 13.97
C ALA A 276 22.27 -3.92 12.65
N ALA A 277 22.06 -4.92 11.79
CA ALA A 277 22.69 -5.01 10.48
C ALA A 277 22.07 -4.07 9.43
N VAL A 278 20.90 -3.47 9.69
CA VAL A 278 20.33 -2.45 8.81
C VAL A 278 21.03 -1.12 9.04
N THR A 279 21.70 -0.58 8.03
CA THR A 279 22.36 0.73 8.11
C THR A 279 21.34 1.86 8.13
N ASP A 280 21.73 3.01 8.69
CA ASP A 280 20.88 4.22 8.65
C ASP A 280 20.62 4.67 7.21
N GLU A 281 21.62 4.53 6.36
CA GLU A 281 21.54 4.88 4.94
C GLU A 281 20.48 4.02 4.22
N LEU A 282 20.56 2.69 4.37
CA LEU A 282 19.55 1.80 3.79
C LEU A 282 18.14 2.12 4.32
N SER A 283 18.00 2.29 5.64
CA SER A 283 16.69 2.62 6.24
C SER A 283 16.13 3.93 5.69
N ASN A 284 16.93 4.99 5.61
CA ASN A 284 16.53 6.30 5.08
C ASN A 284 16.33 6.32 3.56
N SER A 285 16.91 5.38 2.84
CA SER A 285 16.66 5.23 1.40
C SER A 285 15.28 4.61 1.09
N LEU A 286 14.77 3.79 2.01
CA LEU A 286 13.49 3.07 1.88
C LEU A 286 12.31 3.80 2.55
N GLY A 287 12.59 4.73 3.47
CA GLY A 287 11.62 5.56 4.18
C GLY A 287 12.35 6.55 5.07
N PHE A 288 12.17 7.83 4.81
CA PHE A 288 12.97 8.89 5.43
C PHE A 288 12.42 9.30 6.80
N ILE A 289 13.31 9.58 7.75
CA ILE A 289 12.96 10.05 9.09
C ILE A 289 13.72 11.35 9.37
N GLY A 290 12.97 12.41 9.68
CA GLY A 290 13.56 13.72 9.92
C GLY A 290 12.64 14.67 10.69
N ASP A 291 13.02 15.94 10.74
CA ASP A 291 12.12 17.02 11.10
C ASP A 291 11.20 17.42 9.92
N VAL A 292 10.39 18.47 10.12
CA VAL A 292 9.40 18.88 9.09
C VAL A 292 10.09 19.37 7.82
N ASP A 293 11.16 20.14 7.93
CA ASP A 293 11.82 20.75 6.77
C ASP A 293 12.59 19.67 5.99
N GLU A 294 13.35 18.82 6.68
CA GLU A 294 14.02 17.66 6.05
C GLU A 294 13.03 16.73 5.34
N CYS A 295 11.85 16.48 5.96
CA CYS A 295 10.81 15.67 5.36
C CYS A 295 10.18 16.35 4.12
N ARG A 296 10.02 17.67 4.13
CA ARG A 296 9.53 18.42 2.95
C ARG A 296 10.51 18.35 1.79
N ASP A 297 11.81 18.46 2.05
CA ASP A 297 12.85 18.30 1.04
C ASP A 297 12.81 16.89 0.42
N ARG A 298 12.67 15.85 1.26
CA ARG A 298 12.52 14.47 0.79
C ARG A 298 11.24 14.27 -0.04
N LEU A 299 10.13 14.87 0.35
CA LEU A 299 8.89 14.82 -0.45
C LEU A 299 9.07 15.49 -1.82
N ALA A 300 9.86 16.57 -1.91
CA ALA A 300 10.18 17.17 -3.19
C ALA A 300 11.06 16.26 -4.08
N GLU A 301 11.99 15.49 -3.49
CA GLU A 301 12.73 14.44 -4.23
C GLU A 301 11.80 13.32 -4.74
N GLU A 302 10.83 12.89 -3.92
CA GLU A 302 9.81 11.91 -4.31
C GLU A 302 8.95 12.42 -5.47
N GLU A 303 8.50 13.69 -5.42
CA GLU A 303 7.77 14.34 -6.52
C GLU A 303 8.59 14.38 -7.81
N ALA A 304 9.88 14.75 -7.71
CA ALA A 304 10.79 14.74 -8.85
C ALA A 304 11.03 13.33 -9.43
N ALA A 305 10.87 12.30 -8.62
CA ALA A 305 10.87 10.90 -9.04
C ALA A 305 9.54 10.44 -9.66
N GLY A 306 8.49 11.28 -9.67
CA GLY A 306 7.19 10.98 -10.24
C GLY A 306 6.20 10.32 -9.27
N ILE A 307 6.51 10.30 -7.97
CA ILE A 307 5.57 9.88 -6.92
C ILE A 307 4.59 11.02 -6.70
N ASN A 308 3.30 10.73 -6.66
CA ASN A 308 2.24 11.74 -6.57
C ASN A 308 1.19 11.48 -5.47
N LEU A 309 1.41 10.47 -4.64
CA LEU A 309 0.70 10.22 -3.38
C LEU A 309 1.73 9.78 -2.34
N HIS A 310 2.04 10.65 -1.39
CA HIS A 310 3.17 10.47 -0.47
C HIS A 310 2.72 9.85 0.84
N ASN A 311 3.38 8.78 1.26
CA ASN A 311 3.11 8.19 2.55
C ASN A 311 3.78 9.01 3.66
N VAL A 312 2.99 9.45 4.65
CA VAL A 312 3.50 10.29 5.75
C VAL A 312 3.18 9.70 7.11
N GLY A 313 4.14 9.80 8.00
CA GLY A 313 4.01 9.45 9.41
C GLY A 313 4.37 10.64 10.29
N VAL A 314 3.74 10.74 11.46
CA VAL A 314 4.09 11.68 12.52
C VAL A 314 4.23 10.89 13.82
N SER A 315 5.33 11.07 14.55
CA SER A 315 5.66 10.25 15.72
C SER A 315 6.14 11.09 16.89
N GLY A 316 5.54 10.86 18.06
CA GLY A 316 5.97 11.49 19.31
C GLY A 316 5.42 12.91 19.55
N TYR A 317 4.50 13.38 18.73
CA TYR A 317 3.84 14.66 18.84
C TYR A 317 2.44 14.53 19.45
N SER A 318 1.91 15.62 19.97
CA SER A 318 0.52 15.69 20.40
C SER A 318 -0.42 15.74 19.19
N PRO A 319 -1.72 15.40 19.36
CA PRO A 319 -2.72 15.48 18.28
C PRO A 319 -2.75 16.83 17.55
N VAL A 320 -2.67 17.93 18.30
CA VAL A 320 -2.67 19.28 17.72
C VAL A 320 -1.41 19.58 16.90
N GLU A 321 -0.25 19.14 17.39
CA GLU A 321 1.01 19.26 16.65
C GLU A 321 0.99 18.38 15.39
N GLU A 322 0.46 17.16 15.47
CA GLU A 322 0.34 16.24 14.33
C GLU A 322 -0.48 16.88 13.19
N GLY A 323 -1.63 17.47 13.50
CA GLY A 323 -2.45 18.16 12.50
C GLY A 323 -1.67 19.30 11.80
N LYS A 324 -0.98 20.15 12.55
CA LYS A 324 -0.17 21.24 12.00
C LYS A 324 0.99 20.74 11.13
N ILE A 325 1.63 19.63 11.54
CA ILE A 325 2.71 19.00 10.76
C ILE A 325 2.15 18.49 9.43
N LEU A 326 1.02 17.78 9.44
CA LEU A 326 0.38 17.30 8.21
C LEU A 326 0.01 18.46 7.27
N GLU A 327 -0.51 19.58 7.78
CA GLU A 327 -0.78 20.79 6.98
C GLU A 327 0.50 21.42 6.40
N GLN A 328 1.62 21.36 7.12
CA GLN A 328 2.90 21.88 6.64
C GLN A 328 3.50 21.01 5.54
N LEU A 329 3.37 19.69 5.64
CA LEU A 329 3.87 18.75 4.62
C LEU A 329 3.12 18.85 3.28
N GLN A 330 1.90 19.38 3.25
CA GLN A 330 1.12 19.60 2.02
C GLN A 330 1.59 20.82 1.21
N LYS A 331 2.37 21.70 1.81
CA LYS A 331 2.91 22.94 1.18
C LYS A 331 4.22 22.64 0.44
#